data_46f1b664c5a227807082f0cb5042dbdf
#
_entry.id   46f1b664c5a227807082f0cb5042dbdf
#
_cell.length_a   1.000
_cell.length_b   1.000
_cell.length_c   1.000
_cell.angle_alpha   90.00
_cell.angle_beta   90.00
_cell.angle_gamma   90.00
#
_symmetry.space_group_name_H-M   'P 1'
#
loop_
_entity.id
_entity.type
_entity.pdbx_description
1 polymer ?
#
loop_
_entity_poly.entity_id
_entity_poly.type
_entity_poly.pdbx_seq_one_letter_code
_entity_poly.pdbx_strand_id
1 'polypeptide(L)'
;MGRFSIRLKITIWFTAALVVIVLFAYLMIFVVSRQILIKTIQDSLVETVENNVDEIEYFSGMDEIRTDADIDYLIDYRKGYLEIDDDFLSKVNEVYTGLYDEKSRLIYGENPIAAKVADLEFVDSEIQKVMKDGTGYYIFDRKLTAEGLNGLWLRGVVSEEQGERQSFGIMRIALVLLPVLVVIASAGGYFIAGRTLIQFKKIAGTARKIGRRNDLKMQDQSWKREV
;
A
#
# COMPACT_ATOMS: atom_id res chain seq x y z
N MET A 1 12.46 -10.79 45.28
CA MET A 1 12.72 -10.72 43.85
C MET A 1 13.05 -12.10 43.31
N GLY A 2 12.13 -12.72 42.56
CA GLY A 2 12.27 -14.09 42.06
C GLY A 2 13.47 -14.19 41.10
N ARG A 3 14.36 -15.16 41.38
CA ARG A 3 15.49 -15.49 40.49
C ARG A 3 14.93 -16.14 39.21
N PHE A 4 14.66 -15.35 38.19
CA PHE A 4 14.32 -15.90 36.89
C PHE A 4 15.44 -16.84 36.40
N SER A 5 15.05 -17.99 35.92
CA SER A 5 15.95 -18.96 35.29
C SER A 5 16.72 -18.31 34.16
N ILE A 6 18.00 -18.65 33.98
CA ILE A 6 18.85 -18.15 32.88
C ILE A 6 18.14 -18.36 31.52
N ARG A 7 17.44 -19.47 31.37
CA ARG A 7 16.63 -19.73 30.16
C ARG A 7 15.60 -18.63 29.91
N LEU A 8 14.84 -18.28 30.96
CA LEU A 8 13.79 -17.27 30.85
C LEU A 8 14.35 -15.89 30.49
N LYS A 9 15.50 -15.52 31.06
CA LYS A 9 16.17 -14.25 30.73
C LYS A 9 16.58 -14.21 29.25
N ILE A 10 17.23 -15.26 28.74
CA ILE A 10 17.65 -15.34 27.33
C ILE A 10 16.43 -15.30 26.41
N THR A 11 15.37 -16.05 26.73
CA THR A 11 14.13 -16.06 25.93
C THR A 11 13.47 -14.67 25.89
N ILE A 12 13.37 -13.98 27.04
CA ILE A 12 12.78 -12.64 27.12
C ILE A 12 13.59 -11.66 26.27
N TRP A 13 14.92 -11.65 26.36
CA TRP A 13 15.78 -10.76 25.58
C TRP A 13 15.66 -11.04 24.07
N PHE A 14 15.65 -12.32 23.68
CA PHE A 14 15.50 -12.72 22.29
C PHE A 14 14.12 -12.33 21.75
N THR A 15 13.06 -12.60 22.53
CA THR A 15 11.69 -12.21 22.14
C THR A 15 11.55 -10.70 22.06
N ALA A 16 12.11 -9.93 22.99
CA ALA A 16 12.09 -8.48 22.93
C ALA A 16 12.80 -7.93 21.69
N ALA A 17 14.00 -8.46 21.38
CA ALA A 17 14.72 -8.08 20.16
C ALA A 17 13.92 -8.41 18.89
N LEU A 18 13.30 -9.59 18.84
CA LEU A 18 12.49 -10.02 17.74
C LEU A 18 11.25 -9.12 17.56
N VAL A 19 10.56 -8.76 18.64
CA VAL A 19 9.42 -7.83 18.62
C VAL A 19 9.84 -6.46 18.06
N VAL A 20 11.00 -5.93 18.49
CA VAL A 20 11.50 -4.65 17.99
C VAL A 20 11.79 -4.71 16.48
N ILE A 21 12.44 -5.78 16.00
CA ILE A 21 12.73 -5.96 14.57
C ILE A 21 11.43 -6.04 13.77
N VAL A 22 10.46 -6.79 14.27
CA VAL A 22 9.16 -6.96 13.61
C VAL A 22 8.38 -5.65 13.58
N LEU A 23 8.36 -4.86 14.65
CA LEU A 23 7.72 -3.55 14.68
C LEU A 23 8.40 -2.58 13.70
N PHE A 24 9.71 -2.60 13.61
CA PHE A 24 10.45 -1.78 12.66
C PHE A 24 10.14 -2.17 11.21
N ALA A 25 10.14 -3.47 10.90
CA ALA A 25 9.75 -3.97 9.58
C ALA A 25 8.33 -3.58 9.21
N TYR A 26 7.39 -3.66 10.16
CA TYR A 26 6.01 -3.26 9.97
C TYR A 26 5.87 -1.76 9.68
N LEU A 27 6.60 -0.92 10.41
CA LEU A 27 6.61 0.53 10.20
C LEU A 27 7.15 0.86 8.80
N MET A 28 8.23 0.20 8.37
CA MET A 28 8.78 0.37 7.02
C MET A 28 7.78 -0.04 5.94
N ILE A 29 7.15 -1.20 6.09
CA ILE A 29 6.11 -1.67 5.16
C ILE A 29 4.95 -0.67 5.09
N PHE A 30 4.50 -0.14 6.23
CA PHE A 30 3.41 0.84 6.30
C PHE A 30 3.74 2.12 5.52
N VAL A 31 4.93 2.68 5.74
CA VAL A 31 5.37 3.91 5.06
C VAL A 31 5.49 3.69 3.55
N VAL A 32 6.13 2.59 3.14
CA VAL A 32 6.32 2.26 1.72
C VAL A 32 4.98 1.98 1.03
N SER A 33 4.10 1.20 1.66
CA SER A 33 2.77 0.89 1.12
C SER A 33 1.94 2.15 0.90
N ARG A 34 2.00 3.12 1.82
CA ARG A 34 1.26 4.39 1.65
C ARG A 34 1.78 5.19 0.46
N GLN A 35 3.09 5.25 0.25
CA GLN A 35 3.67 5.95 -0.91
C GLN A 35 3.31 5.29 -2.23
N ILE A 36 3.39 3.96 -2.30
CA ILE A 36 3.00 3.18 -3.48
C ILE A 36 1.52 3.40 -3.79
N LEU A 37 0.66 3.37 -2.76
CA LEU A 37 -0.77 3.56 -2.92
C LEU A 37 -1.11 4.92 -3.54
N ILE A 38 -0.56 6.01 -2.99
CA ILE A 38 -0.79 7.36 -3.51
C ILE A 38 -0.36 7.44 -4.98
N LYS A 39 0.81 6.89 -5.30
CA LYS A 39 1.30 6.86 -6.68
C LYS A 39 0.37 6.06 -7.59
N THR A 40 -0.06 4.88 -7.17
CA THR A 40 -0.98 4.04 -7.96
C THR A 40 -2.31 4.74 -8.23
N ILE A 41 -2.86 5.47 -7.24
CA ILE A 41 -4.08 6.26 -7.40
C ILE A 41 -3.87 7.38 -8.44
N GLN A 42 -2.74 8.08 -8.36
CA GLN A 42 -2.40 9.15 -9.31
C GLN A 42 -2.17 8.61 -10.72
N ASP A 43 -1.45 7.51 -10.85
CA ASP A 43 -1.21 6.86 -12.13
C ASP A 43 -2.53 6.38 -12.77
N SER A 44 -3.43 5.77 -11.99
CA SER A 44 -4.75 5.34 -12.46
C SER A 44 -5.64 6.53 -12.85
N LEU A 45 -5.56 7.65 -12.11
CA LEU A 45 -6.27 8.87 -12.45
C LEU A 45 -5.84 9.43 -13.81
N VAL A 46 -4.53 9.54 -14.03
CA VAL A 46 -3.97 10.04 -15.30
C VAL A 46 -4.35 9.10 -16.44
N GLU A 47 -4.12 7.79 -16.27
CA GLU A 47 -4.42 6.79 -17.29
C GLU A 47 -5.91 6.81 -17.71
N THR A 48 -6.83 6.88 -16.73
CA THR A 48 -8.27 6.93 -17.03
C THR A 48 -8.66 8.18 -17.81
N VAL A 49 -8.11 9.33 -17.43
CA VAL A 49 -8.42 10.61 -18.15
C VAL A 49 -7.81 10.60 -19.54
N GLU A 50 -6.57 10.16 -19.69
CA GLU A 50 -5.90 10.12 -21.01
C GLU A 50 -6.59 9.13 -21.96
N ASN A 51 -7.02 7.98 -21.47
CA ASN A 51 -7.77 7.02 -22.29
C ASN A 51 -9.10 7.62 -22.77
N ASN A 52 -9.79 8.38 -21.94
CA ASN A 52 -11.06 9.04 -22.33
C ASN A 52 -10.89 10.20 -23.31
N VAL A 53 -9.67 10.68 -23.58
CA VAL A 53 -9.45 11.76 -24.57
C VAL A 53 -9.81 11.31 -25.96
N ASP A 54 -9.45 10.08 -26.31
CA ASP A 54 -9.65 9.51 -27.66
C ASP A 54 -11.10 9.03 -27.87
N GLU A 55 -11.91 8.97 -26.81
CA GLU A 55 -13.33 8.55 -26.83
C GLU A 55 -14.29 9.71 -27.08
N ILE A 56 -13.77 10.90 -27.47
CA ILE A 56 -14.59 12.09 -27.73
C ILE A 56 -14.24 12.65 -29.08
N GLU A 57 -15.22 12.68 -29.96
CA GLU A 57 -15.10 13.24 -31.31
C GLU A 57 -16.09 14.39 -31.54
N TYR A 58 -15.78 15.27 -32.49
CA TYR A 58 -16.66 16.35 -32.88
C TYR A 58 -17.00 16.26 -34.37
N PHE A 59 -18.27 16.33 -34.69
CA PHE A 59 -18.81 16.30 -36.04
C PHE A 59 -19.54 17.60 -36.37
N SER A 60 -19.29 18.13 -37.53
CA SER A 60 -19.93 19.38 -38.00
C SER A 60 -21.35 19.15 -38.55
N GLY A 61 -21.69 17.91 -38.93
CA GLY A 61 -22.98 17.53 -39.44
C GLY A 61 -23.35 16.06 -39.14
N MET A 62 -24.64 15.76 -39.11
CA MET A 62 -25.11 14.40 -38.90
C MET A 62 -24.72 13.42 -40.01
N ASP A 63 -24.41 13.91 -41.20
CA ASP A 63 -24.00 13.07 -42.33
C ASP A 63 -22.57 12.49 -42.16
N GLU A 64 -21.79 13.02 -41.24
CA GLU A 64 -20.43 12.61 -40.94
C GLU A 64 -20.41 11.51 -39.86
N ILE A 65 -21.50 11.35 -39.10
CA ILE A 65 -21.59 10.41 -37.99
C ILE A 65 -21.81 9.01 -38.57
N ARG A 66 -20.88 8.11 -38.31
CA ARG A 66 -21.04 6.70 -38.65
C ARG A 66 -22.04 6.09 -37.66
N THR A 67 -23.22 5.74 -38.18
CA THR A 67 -24.21 4.96 -37.41
C THR A 67 -23.79 3.50 -37.42
N ASP A 68 -22.69 3.17 -36.74
CA ASP A 68 -22.42 1.79 -36.36
C ASP A 68 -23.35 1.40 -35.21
N ALA A 69 -23.61 0.10 -35.05
CA ALA A 69 -24.67 -0.44 -34.19
C ALA A 69 -24.46 -0.27 -32.68
N ASP A 70 -23.35 0.32 -32.27
CA ASP A 70 -23.03 0.62 -30.87
C ASP A 70 -23.62 1.99 -30.50
N ILE A 71 -24.16 2.08 -29.27
CA ILE A 71 -24.97 3.21 -28.80
C ILE A 71 -24.01 4.31 -28.30
N ASP A 72 -23.50 5.11 -29.20
CA ASP A 72 -22.74 6.30 -28.88
C ASP A 72 -23.65 7.43 -28.39
N TYR A 73 -23.16 8.22 -27.44
CA TYR A 73 -23.91 9.37 -26.95
C TYR A 73 -23.64 10.60 -27.80
N LEU A 74 -24.67 11.12 -28.45
CA LEU A 74 -24.62 12.35 -29.22
C LEU A 74 -25.16 13.52 -28.40
N ILE A 75 -24.36 14.58 -28.30
CA ILE A 75 -24.68 15.79 -27.55
C ILE A 75 -24.59 17.00 -28.51
N ASP A 76 -25.65 17.78 -28.59
CA ASP A 76 -25.66 19.06 -29.34
C ASP A 76 -24.60 20.02 -28.74
N TYR A 77 -23.60 20.37 -29.52
CA TYR A 77 -22.55 21.26 -29.07
C TYR A 77 -22.18 22.29 -30.13
N ARG A 78 -22.35 23.57 -29.80
CA ARG A 78 -22.08 24.72 -30.71
C ARG A 78 -22.89 24.62 -32.04
N LYS A 79 -22.21 24.30 -33.16
CA LYS A 79 -22.82 24.16 -34.47
C LYS A 79 -22.77 22.74 -35.03
N GLY A 80 -22.44 21.78 -34.17
CA GLY A 80 -22.31 20.38 -34.53
C GLY A 80 -22.67 19.49 -33.34
N TYR A 81 -22.08 18.32 -33.31
CA TYR A 81 -22.37 17.27 -32.34
C TYR A 81 -21.08 16.77 -31.72
N LEU A 82 -21.11 16.52 -30.42
CA LEU A 82 -20.10 15.72 -29.74
C LEU A 82 -20.57 14.29 -29.73
N GLU A 83 -19.80 13.39 -30.24
CA GLU A 83 -19.94 11.96 -30.07
C GLU A 83 -19.07 11.52 -28.91
N ILE A 84 -19.65 10.76 -28.03
CA ILE A 84 -18.97 10.15 -26.88
C ILE A 84 -19.14 8.64 -27.01
N ASP A 85 -18.05 7.97 -27.27
CA ASP A 85 -17.99 6.54 -27.47
C ASP A 85 -18.47 5.79 -26.22
N ASP A 86 -18.99 4.58 -26.40
CA ASP A 86 -19.47 3.72 -25.31
C ASP A 86 -18.30 3.23 -24.42
N ASP A 87 -17.06 3.26 -24.94
CA ASP A 87 -15.82 2.99 -24.18
C ASP A 87 -15.41 4.15 -23.25
N PHE A 88 -16.11 5.31 -23.33
CA PHE A 88 -15.88 6.40 -22.37
C PHE A 88 -16.25 5.99 -20.95
N LEU A 89 -15.26 5.91 -20.09
CA LEU A 89 -15.41 5.48 -18.70
C LEU A 89 -15.64 6.68 -17.77
N SER A 90 -16.91 7.00 -17.50
CA SER A 90 -17.28 8.06 -16.54
C SER A 90 -16.92 7.69 -15.10
N LYS A 91 -16.81 6.38 -14.79
CA LYS A 91 -16.38 5.86 -13.49
C LYS A 91 -15.64 4.52 -13.65
N VAL A 92 -14.37 4.48 -13.33
CA VAL A 92 -13.57 3.25 -13.29
C VAL A 92 -12.60 3.27 -12.09
N ASN A 93 -12.50 2.17 -11.34
CA ASN A 93 -11.62 2.05 -10.18
C ASN A 93 -11.72 3.24 -9.18
N GLU A 94 -12.95 3.76 -8.99
CA GLU A 94 -13.24 4.94 -8.18
C GLU A 94 -12.63 6.26 -8.70
N VAL A 95 -12.10 6.28 -9.91
CA VAL A 95 -11.81 7.49 -10.68
C VAL A 95 -13.11 7.92 -11.37
N TYR A 96 -13.51 9.15 -11.18
CA TYR A 96 -14.65 9.77 -11.82
C TYR A 96 -14.16 10.72 -12.89
N THR A 97 -14.68 10.61 -14.11
CA THR A 97 -14.28 11.48 -15.23
C THR A 97 -15.49 12.23 -15.75
N GLY A 98 -15.31 13.51 -16.01
CA GLY A 98 -16.32 14.38 -16.61
C GLY A 98 -15.74 15.30 -17.66
N LEU A 99 -16.56 15.54 -18.69
CA LEU A 99 -16.33 16.50 -19.77
C LEU A 99 -16.94 17.86 -19.40
N TYR A 100 -16.14 18.92 -19.48
CA TYR A 100 -16.53 20.28 -19.08
C TYR A 100 -16.34 21.27 -20.22
N ASP A 101 -17.19 22.30 -20.23
CA ASP A 101 -17.02 23.45 -21.11
C ASP A 101 -16.07 24.51 -20.51
N GLU A 102 -15.80 25.57 -21.29
CA GLU A 102 -15.00 26.73 -20.87
C GLU A 102 -15.54 27.45 -19.62
N LYS A 103 -16.81 27.24 -19.28
CA LYS A 103 -17.47 27.83 -18.10
C LYS A 103 -17.53 26.87 -16.92
N SER A 104 -16.73 25.82 -16.94
CA SER A 104 -16.70 24.77 -15.92
C SER A 104 -18.05 24.05 -15.71
N ARG A 105 -18.91 24.03 -16.73
CA ARG A 105 -20.17 23.26 -16.67
C ARG A 105 -19.92 21.85 -17.16
N LEU A 106 -20.37 20.88 -16.36
CA LEU A 106 -20.32 19.47 -16.73
C LEU A 106 -21.27 19.23 -17.91
N ILE A 107 -20.74 18.70 -19.00
CA ILE A 107 -21.47 18.33 -20.21
C ILE A 107 -21.85 16.85 -20.14
N TYR A 108 -20.87 16.00 -19.78
CA TYR A 108 -21.06 14.54 -19.71
C TYR A 108 -20.17 13.92 -18.61
N GLY A 109 -20.54 12.74 -18.13
CA GLY A 109 -19.79 12.01 -17.14
C GLY A 109 -20.19 12.31 -15.69
N GLU A 110 -19.34 11.96 -14.75
CA GLU A 110 -19.63 12.07 -13.31
C GLU A 110 -18.54 12.83 -12.56
N ASN A 111 -18.94 13.57 -11.50
CA ASN A 111 -18.00 14.18 -10.56
C ASN A 111 -18.64 14.22 -9.17
N PRO A 112 -18.12 13.44 -8.20
CA PRO A 112 -18.69 13.35 -6.85
C PRO A 112 -18.51 14.62 -6.02
N ILE A 113 -17.65 15.55 -6.44
CA ILE A 113 -17.35 16.80 -5.73
C ILE A 113 -17.68 18.04 -6.58
N ALA A 114 -18.46 17.89 -7.67
CA ALA A 114 -18.72 18.92 -8.66
C ALA A 114 -19.09 20.30 -8.09
N ALA A 115 -19.92 20.36 -7.04
CA ALA A 115 -20.44 21.62 -6.49
C ALA A 115 -19.38 22.53 -5.85
N LYS A 116 -18.19 22.01 -5.50
CA LYS A 116 -17.12 22.78 -4.83
C LYS A 116 -15.80 22.81 -5.59
N VAL A 117 -15.68 22.05 -6.67
CA VAL A 117 -14.51 22.00 -7.55
C VAL A 117 -14.73 22.87 -8.79
N ALA A 118 -15.97 23.31 -9.02
CA ALA A 118 -16.31 24.26 -10.10
C ALA A 118 -15.49 25.57 -10.04
N ASP A 119 -15.04 25.98 -8.84
CA ASP A 119 -14.24 27.17 -8.63
C ASP A 119 -12.72 26.94 -8.83
N LEU A 120 -12.29 25.68 -9.05
CA LEU A 120 -10.89 25.38 -9.35
C LEU A 120 -10.61 25.59 -10.84
N GLU A 121 -9.64 26.43 -11.13
CA GLU A 121 -9.14 26.60 -12.49
C GLU A 121 -8.64 25.28 -13.06
N PHE A 122 -8.91 25.05 -14.33
CA PHE A 122 -8.35 23.91 -15.04
C PHE A 122 -6.86 24.12 -15.29
N VAL A 123 -6.07 23.12 -14.93
CA VAL A 123 -4.62 23.13 -15.18
C VAL A 123 -4.27 21.88 -15.99
N ASP A 124 -3.87 22.10 -17.25
CA ASP A 124 -3.61 21.03 -18.19
C ASP A 124 -2.42 20.15 -17.75
N SER A 125 -2.64 18.85 -17.75
CA SER A 125 -1.62 17.83 -17.51
C SER A 125 -0.92 17.92 -16.14
N GLU A 126 -1.60 18.44 -15.12
CA GLU A 126 -1.06 18.56 -13.75
C GLU A 126 -2.03 17.94 -12.73
N ILE A 127 -1.46 17.17 -11.78
CA ILE A 127 -2.24 16.62 -10.68
C ILE A 127 -2.34 17.64 -9.55
N GLN A 128 -3.56 18.04 -9.25
CA GLN A 128 -3.88 18.92 -8.12
C GLN A 128 -4.40 18.11 -6.93
N LYS A 129 -4.03 18.51 -5.70
CA LYS A 129 -4.61 17.94 -4.47
C LYS A 129 -5.52 18.95 -3.81
N VAL A 130 -6.75 18.55 -3.52
CA VAL A 130 -7.78 19.38 -2.88
C VAL A 130 -8.32 18.66 -1.66
N MET A 131 -8.56 19.43 -0.58
CA MET A 131 -9.19 18.91 0.63
C MET A 131 -10.65 19.36 0.69
N LYS A 132 -11.55 18.39 0.86
CA LYS A 132 -13.00 18.66 1.02
C LYS A 132 -13.56 17.82 2.16
N ASP A 133 -14.23 18.45 3.09
CA ASP A 133 -14.90 17.79 4.22
C ASP A 133 -13.97 16.80 4.98
N GLY A 134 -12.66 17.11 5.07
CA GLY A 134 -11.65 16.27 5.71
C GLY A 134 -11.08 15.15 4.82
N THR A 135 -11.61 14.97 3.62
CA THR A 135 -11.12 13.98 2.65
C THR A 135 -10.25 14.67 1.59
N GLY A 136 -9.10 14.07 1.28
CA GLY A 136 -8.23 14.49 0.18
C GLY A 136 -8.72 13.93 -1.15
N TYR A 137 -8.70 14.77 -2.19
CA TYR A 137 -9.00 14.38 -3.56
C TYR A 137 -7.83 14.76 -4.46
N TYR A 138 -7.51 13.89 -5.41
CA TYR A 138 -6.62 14.19 -6.52
C TYR A 138 -7.47 14.51 -7.73
N ILE A 139 -7.08 15.55 -8.46
CA ILE A 139 -7.74 16.04 -9.67
C ILE A 139 -6.68 16.10 -10.76
N PHE A 140 -7.03 15.64 -11.93
CA PHE A 140 -6.20 15.75 -13.13
C PHE A 140 -7.05 16.27 -14.29
N ASP A 141 -6.58 17.32 -14.94
CA ASP A 141 -7.27 17.96 -16.03
C ASP A 141 -6.52 17.75 -17.34
N ARG A 142 -7.27 17.51 -18.39
CA ARG A 142 -6.74 17.41 -19.74
C ARG A 142 -7.51 18.33 -20.69
N LYS A 143 -6.79 19.22 -21.34
CA LYS A 143 -7.37 20.10 -22.35
C LYS A 143 -7.53 19.36 -23.65
N LEU A 144 -8.73 19.38 -24.24
CA LEU A 144 -8.97 18.81 -25.54
C LEU A 144 -8.52 19.81 -26.62
N THR A 145 -7.67 19.35 -27.55
CA THR A 145 -7.05 20.19 -28.60
C THR A 145 -7.43 19.74 -29.99
N ALA A 146 -8.15 18.64 -30.16
CA ALA A 146 -8.60 18.16 -31.45
C ALA A 146 -9.56 19.15 -32.10
N GLU A 147 -9.73 19.03 -33.41
CA GLU A 147 -10.59 19.92 -34.21
C GLU A 147 -12.02 19.88 -33.69
N GLY A 148 -12.62 21.05 -33.46
CA GLY A 148 -13.98 21.16 -32.87
C GLY A 148 -14.06 21.02 -31.35
N LEU A 149 -13.08 20.43 -30.69
CA LEU A 149 -13.06 20.20 -29.23
C LEU A 149 -12.41 21.35 -28.45
N ASN A 150 -11.90 22.36 -29.12
CA ASN A 150 -11.26 23.50 -28.47
C ASN A 150 -12.14 24.17 -27.43
N GLY A 151 -11.59 24.34 -26.20
CA GLY A 151 -12.31 24.90 -25.06
C GLY A 151 -13.03 23.87 -24.20
N LEU A 152 -12.94 22.60 -24.57
CA LEU A 152 -13.38 21.49 -23.71
C LEU A 152 -12.24 20.96 -22.85
N TRP A 153 -12.65 20.47 -21.69
CA TRP A 153 -11.74 19.91 -20.70
C TRP A 153 -12.27 18.58 -20.16
N LEU A 154 -11.40 17.60 -20.07
CA LEU A 154 -11.64 16.40 -19.28
C LEU A 154 -11.07 16.62 -17.90
N ARG A 155 -11.87 16.35 -16.88
CA ARG A 155 -11.44 16.39 -15.48
C ARG A 155 -11.68 15.02 -14.83
N GLY A 156 -10.60 14.42 -14.36
CA GLY A 156 -10.66 13.24 -13.52
C GLY A 156 -10.60 13.63 -12.04
N VAL A 157 -11.31 12.88 -11.21
CA VAL A 157 -11.34 13.08 -9.75
C VAL A 157 -11.29 11.73 -9.04
N VAL A 158 -10.41 11.59 -8.06
CA VAL A 158 -10.33 10.39 -7.22
C VAL A 158 -10.11 10.77 -5.76
N SER A 159 -10.76 10.05 -4.85
CA SER A 159 -10.60 10.25 -3.40
C SER A 159 -9.40 9.48 -2.87
N GLU A 160 -8.58 10.12 -2.04
CA GLU A 160 -7.49 9.47 -1.30
C GLU A 160 -8.02 8.34 -0.38
N GLU A 161 -9.18 8.54 0.25
CA GLU A 161 -9.80 7.57 1.17
C GLU A 161 -10.28 6.30 0.45
N GLN A 162 -10.77 6.42 -0.78
CA GLN A 162 -11.26 5.26 -1.56
C GLN A 162 -10.12 4.34 -1.99
N GLY A 163 -8.99 4.92 -2.40
CA GLY A 163 -7.77 4.14 -2.65
C GLY A 163 -7.26 3.42 -1.41
N GLU A 164 -7.34 4.06 -0.24
CA GLU A 164 -6.97 3.43 1.03
C GLU A 164 -7.86 2.20 1.35
N ARG A 165 -9.17 2.26 1.15
CA ARG A 165 -10.10 1.15 1.44
C ARG A 165 -9.75 -0.14 0.70
N GLN A 166 -9.33 -0.05 -0.54
CA GLN A 166 -8.94 -1.19 -1.35
C GLN A 166 -7.66 -1.86 -0.82
N SER A 167 -6.72 -1.06 -0.27
CA SER A 167 -5.45 -1.54 0.31
C SER A 167 -5.58 -2.06 1.74
N PHE A 168 -6.56 -1.61 2.51
CA PHE A 168 -6.78 -2.05 3.90
C PHE A 168 -7.04 -3.55 4.05
N GLY A 169 -7.53 -4.24 3.02
CA GLY A 169 -7.72 -5.69 3.03
C GLY A 169 -6.41 -6.45 3.27
N ILE A 170 -5.37 -6.10 2.55
CA ILE A 170 -4.04 -6.74 2.64
C ILE A 170 -3.39 -6.39 3.99
N MET A 171 -3.53 -5.14 4.43
CA MET A 171 -2.96 -4.65 5.67
C MET A 171 -3.58 -5.31 6.90
N ARG A 172 -4.89 -5.61 6.87
CA ARG A 172 -5.58 -6.35 7.94
C ARG A 172 -5.04 -7.76 8.09
N ILE A 173 -4.75 -8.46 6.98
CA ILE A 173 -4.14 -9.80 6.99
C ILE A 173 -2.73 -9.73 7.61
N ALA A 174 -1.91 -8.77 7.22
CA ALA A 174 -0.58 -8.57 7.78
C ALA A 174 -0.62 -8.28 9.29
N LEU A 175 -1.58 -7.48 9.76
CA LEU A 175 -1.77 -7.14 11.18
C LEU A 175 -2.09 -8.37 12.03
N VAL A 176 -2.83 -9.34 11.49
CA VAL A 176 -3.16 -10.60 12.19
C VAL A 176 -2.00 -11.60 12.12
N LEU A 177 -1.36 -11.71 10.95
CA LEU A 177 -0.29 -12.69 10.73
C LEU A 177 0.95 -12.41 11.59
N LEU A 178 1.25 -11.14 11.81
CA LEU A 178 2.45 -10.69 12.52
C LEU A 178 2.50 -11.16 13.98
N PRO A 179 1.49 -10.96 14.86
CA PRO A 179 1.52 -11.47 16.21
C PRO A 179 1.58 -13.01 16.25
N VAL A 180 0.95 -13.69 15.29
CA VAL A 180 1.03 -15.16 15.18
C VAL A 180 2.47 -15.60 14.93
N LEU A 181 3.18 -14.96 14.00
CA LEU A 181 4.60 -15.24 13.73
C LEU A 181 5.49 -14.96 14.94
N VAL A 182 5.25 -13.89 15.70
CA VAL A 182 5.99 -13.56 16.92
C VAL A 182 5.79 -14.64 17.98
N VAL A 183 4.57 -15.14 18.16
CA VAL A 183 4.26 -16.23 19.11
C VAL A 183 4.98 -17.51 18.71
N ILE A 184 4.92 -17.90 17.42
CA ILE A 184 5.59 -19.12 16.91
C ILE A 184 7.10 -19.00 17.08
N ALA A 185 7.70 -17.87 16.71
CA ALA A 185 9.14 -17.64 16.83
C ALA A 185 9.60 -17.62 18.30
N SER A 186 8.80 -17.05 19.21
CA SER A 186 9.09 -17.03 20.65
C SER A 186 9.02 -18.43 21.25
N ALA A 187 8.02 -19.22 20.89
CA ALA A 187 7.89 -20.62 21.32
C ALA A 187 9.06 -21.48 20.80
N GLY A 188 9.41 -21.32 19.52
CA GLY A 188 10.57 -21.98 18.91
C GLY A 188 11.89 -21.61 19.59
N GLY A 189 12.12 -20.33 19.84
CA GLY A 189 13.31 -19.83 20.56
C GLY A 189 13.40 -20.39 21.98
N TYR A 190 12.27 -20.47 22.71
CA TYR A 190 12.21 -21.08 24.04
C TYR A 190 12.59 -22.56 24.01
N PHE A 191 12.08 -23.30 23.03
CA PHE A 191 12.36 -24.73 22.86
C PHE A 191 13.85 -24.98 22.53
N ILE A 192 14.41 -24.23 21.58
CA ILE A 192 15.81 -24.32 21.18
C ILE A 192 16.75 -23.96 22.34
N ALA A 193 16.51 -22.84 23.03
CA ALA A 193 17.29 -22.43 24.18
C ALA A 193 17.26 -23.48 25.31
N GLY A 194 16.09 -24.11 25.50
CA GLY A 194 15.94 -25.20 26.46
C GLY A 194 16.83 -26.40 26.14
N ARG A 195 16.86 -26.82 24.89
CA ARG A 195 17.62 -27.99 24.44
C ARG A 195 19.13 -27.75 24.46
N THR A 196 19.58 -26.59 24.03
CA THR A 196 20.99 -26.20 24.03
C THR A 196 21.57 -26.13 25.45
N LEU A 197 20.88 -25.51 26.39
CA LEU A 197 21.32 -25.40 27.81
C LEU A 197 21.42 -26.75 28.52
N ILE A 198 20.63 -27.76 28.14
CA ILE A 198 20.76 -29.11 28.67
C ILE A 198 22.09 -29.76 28.24
N GLN A 199 22.50 -29.54 26.97
CA GLN A 199 23.76 -30.05 26.43
C GLN A 199 24.96 -29.41 27.16
N PHE A 200 24.93 -28.10 27.37
CA PHE A 200 26.00 -27.39 28.11
C PHE A 200 26.11 -27.86 29.55
N LYS A 201 25.00 -28.15 30.23
CA LYS A 201 25.02 -28.73 31.60
C LYS A 201 25.64 -30.12 31.64
N LYS A 202 25.40 -30.96 30.63
CA LYS A 202 26.05 -32.29 30.55
C LYS A 202 27.55 -32.17 30.34
N ILE A 203 28.01 -31.29 29.46
CA ILE A 203 29.44 -31.06 29.19
C ILE A 203 30.13 -30.51 30.42
N ALA A 204 29.57 -29.48 31.06
CA ALA A 204 30.13 -28.91 32.30
C ALA A 204 30.17 -29.92 33.46
N GLY A 205 29.17 -30.79 33.57
CA GLY A 205 29.13 -31.87 34.56
C GLY A 205 30.20 -32.94 34.33
N THR A 206 30.47 -33.28 33.08
CA THR A 206 31.53 -34.23 32.69
C THR A 206 32.93 -33.65 32.94
N ALA A 207 33.14 -32.38 32.55
CA ALA A 207 34.40 -31.69 32.82
C ALA A 207 34.73 -31.61 34.34
N ARG A 208 33.72 -31.34 35.15
CA ARG A 208 33.87 -31.29 36.60
C ARG A 208 34.18 -32.66 37.22
N LYS A 209 33.62 -33.77 36.68
CA LYS A 209 33.97 -35.14 37.10
C LYS A 209 35.41 -35.51 36.73
N ILE A 210 35.89 -35.10 35.55
CA ILE A 210 37.26 -35.37 35.10
C ILE A 210 38.26 -34.58 35.97
N GLY A 211 38.00 -33.29 36.24
CA GLY A 211 38.85 -32.48 37.14
C GLY A 211 39.00 -33.10 38.52
N ARG A 212 37.87 -33.49 39.13
CA ARG A 212 37.87 -34.11 40.46
C ARG A 212 38.58 -35.48 40.51
N ARG A 213 38.57 -36.20 39.39
CA ARG A 213 39.25 -37.50 39.28
C ARG A 213 40.78 -37.33 39.12
N ASN A 214 41.21 -36.26 38.48
CA ASN A 214 42.64 -35.91 38.37
C ASN A 214 43.21 -35.39 39.70
N ASP A 215 42.45 -34.59 40.45
CA ASP A 215 42.84 -34.11 41.75
C ASP A 215 43.05 -35.26 42.74
N LEU A 216 42.13 -36.25 42.74
CA LEU A 216 42.26 -37.45 43.58
C LEU A 216 43.44 -38.33 43.19
N LYS A 217 43.79 -38.45 41.92
CA LYS A 217 44.96 -39.18 41.45
C LYS A 217 46.27 -38.49 41.82
N MET A 218 46.33 -37.17 41.77
CA MET A 218 47.49 -36.40 42.20
C MET A 218 47.72 -36.51 43.70
N GLN A 219 46.65 -36.53 44.51
CA GLN A 219 46.72 -36.70 45.95
C GLN A 219 47.22 -38.10 46.33
N ASP A 220 46.77 -39.15 45.62
CA ASP A 220 47.24 -40.53 45.85
C ASP A 220 48.70 -40.74 45.42
N GLN A 221 49.22 -40.02 44.45
CA GLN A 221 50.61 -40.05 44.04
C GLN A 221 51.54 -39.26 44.98
N SER A 222 51.04 -38.20 45.65
CA SER A 222 51.86 -37.48 46.65
C SER A 222 52.08 -38.31 47.87
N TRP A 223 51.08 -39.02 48.34
CA TRP A 223 51.19 -39.95 49.47
C TRP A 223 52.18 -41.10 49.22
N LYS A 224 52.25 -41.63 48.00
CA LYS A 224 53.17 -42.71 47.64
C LYS A 224 54.62 -42.28 47.52
N ARG A 225 54.95 -41.00 47.59
CA ARG A 225 56.33 -40.43 47.52
C ARG A 225 56.88 -40.08 48.92
N GLU A 226 56.04 -40.05 49.96
CA GLU A 226 56.41 -39.69 51.31
C GLU A 226 56.60 -40.91 52.24
N VAL A 227 56.39 -42.16 51.76
CA VAL A 227 56.64 -43.42 52.41
C VAL A 227 57.78 -44.14 51.70
#